data_d4e66c76c202bc23286c2abcc6be1cdb
#
_entry.id   d4e66c76c202bc23286c2abcc6be1cdb
#
_cell.length_a   1.000
_cell.length_b   1.000
_cell.length_c   1.000
_cell.angle_alpha   90.00
_cell.angle_beta   90.00
_cell.angle_gamma   90.00
#
_symmetry.space_group_name_H-M   'P 1'
#
loop_
_entity.id
_entity.type
_entity.pdbx_description
1 polymer ?
#
loop_
_entity_poly.entity_id
_entity_poly.type
_entity_poly.pdbx_seq_one_letter_code
_entity_poly.pdbx_strand_id
1 'polypeptide(L)'
;RRRFRHVLVDEYQDTNTAQYQFIRELCGDDPVELDDGARSVDPPELMVVGDSDQSIYAFRGATIRNIIDFEKDFPGARTILLEQNYRSTQTILTAANNLIKVNLNRPAKNLWTDQGDGDKIVGYVADTEHDEAAWVARRIDELVDEGRTSYGQVAVFYRTNAQSRAFEDVFIRTGLPYRVVGGVRFYERKEV
;
A
#
# COMPACT_ATOMS: atom_id res chain seq x y z
N ARG A 1 -1.68 28.16 -9.47
CA ARG A 1 -3.15 27.96 -9.66
C ARG A 1 -3.57 28.14 -11.10
N ARG A 2 -3.23 29.20 -11.82
CA ARG A 2 -3.66 29.46 -13.22
C ARG A 2 -3.41 28.32 -14.21
N ARG A 3 -2.41 27.47 -13.96
CA ARG A 3 -2.00 26.39 -14.87
C ARG A 3 -2.81 25.11 -14.70
N PHE A 4 -3.37 24.86 -13.51
CA PHE A 4 -4.06 23.62 -13.17
C PHE A 4 -5.54 23.90 -12.90
N ARG A 5 -6.41 23.12 -13.55
CA ARG A 5 -7.87 23.15 -13.32
C ARG A 5 -8.31 22.04 -12.38
N HIS A 6 -7.64 20.91 -12.43
CA HIS A 6 -7.92 19.72 -11.64
C HIS A 6 -6.61 19.21 -11.05
N VAL A 7 -6.63 18.85 -9.79
CA VAL A 7 -5.52 18.25 -9.07
C VAL A 7 -6.02 16.92 -8.47
N LEU A 8 -5.37 15.82 -8.85
CA LEU A 8 -5.66 14.50 -8.34
C LEU A 8 -4.44 14.03 -7.55
N VAL A 9 -4.67 13.58 -6.31
CA VAL A 9 -3.62 13.08 -5.44
C VAL A 9 -3.97 11.65 -5.04
N ASP A 10 -3.09 10.72 -5.40
CA ASP A 10 -3.21 9.32 -5.02
C ASP A 10 -2.38 9.01 -3.78
N GLU A 11 -2.73 7.91 -3.09
CA GLU A 11 -2.05 7.47 -1.84
C GLU A 11 -1.92 8.60 -0.81
N TYR A 12 -2.99 9.37 -0.62
CA TYR A 12 -2.97 10.59 0.17
C TYR A 12 -2.55 10.38 1.63
N GLN A 13 -2.78 9.19 2.20
CA GLN A 13 -2.35 8.81 3.55
C GLN A 13 -0.82 8.80 3.72
N ASP A 14 -0.07 8.70 2.62
CA ASP A 14 1.40 8.64 2.63
C ASP A 14 2.06 10.03 2.43
N THR A 15 1.24 11.08 2.35
CA THR A 15 1.75 12.45 2.22
C THR A 15 2.40 12.94 3.51
N ASN A 16 3.54 13.62 3.37
CA ASN A 16 4.18 14.34 4.46
C ASN A 16 3.63 15.77 4.61
N THR A 17 4.03 16.44 5.67
CA THR A 17 3.57 17.81 5.97
C THR A 17 3.89 18.81 4.85
N ALA A 18 5.06 18.71 4.19
CA ALA A 18 5.41 19.62 3.10
C ALA A 18 4.54 19.41 1.87
N GLN A 19 4.27 18.15 1.50
CA GLN A 19 3.36 17.81 0.42
C GLN A 19 1.93 18.26 0.71
N TYR A 20 1.47 18.07 1.93
CA TYR A 20 0.17 18.56 2.38
C TYR A 20 0.07 20.10 2.28
N GLN A 21 1.07 20.85 2.77
CA GLN A 21 1.09 22.29 2.67
C GLN A 21 1.10 22.75 1.18
N PHE A 22 1.88 22.08 0.34
CA PHE A 22 1.87 22.36 -1.09
C PHE A 22 0.47 22.19 -1.72
N ILE A 23 -0.26 21.13 -1.36
CA ILE A 23 -1.62 20.90 -1.84
C ILE A 23 -2.55 22.00 -1.32
N ARG A 24 -2.45 22.40 -0.05
CA ARG A 24 -3.24 23.48 0.52
C ARG A 24 -2.99 24.83 -0.18
N GLU A 25 -1.73 25.18 -0.42
CA GLU A 25 -1.38 26.41 -1.13
C GLU A 25 -1.91 26.39 -2.59
N LEU A 26 -1.91 25.23 -3.19
CA LEU A 26 -2.38 25.07 -4.59
C LEU A 26 -3.90 25.09 -4.69
N CYS A 27 -4.61 24.40 -3.80
CA CYS A 27 -6.03 24.08 -3.93
C CYS A 27 -6.92 24.71 -2.83
N GLY A 28 -6.34 25.36 -1.83
CA GLY A 28 -7.10 26.01 -0.76
C GLY A 28 -7.85 27.26 -1.24
N ASP A 29 -8.89 27.61 -0.51
CA ASP A 29 -9.79 28.74 -0.83
C ASP A 29 -9.15 30.12 -0.54
N ASP A 30 -7.98 30.18 0.09
CA ASP A 30 -7.31 31.43 0.38
C ASP A 30 -7.05 32.21 -0.91
N PRO A 31 -7.49 33.47 -0.98
CA PRO A 31 -7.27 34.30 -2.16
C PRO A 31 -5.78 34.51 -2.39
N VAL A 32 -5.30 34.23 -3.58
CA VAL A 32 -3.93 34.55 -3.98
C VAL A 32 -3.93 35.93 -4.60
N GLU A 33 -3.28 36.92 -3.92
CA GLU A 33 -2.98 38.20 -4.51
C GLU A 33 -1.95 37.99 -5.63
N LEU A 34 -2.28 38.50 -6.81
CA LEU A 34 -1.39 38.45 -7.96
C LEU A 34 -0.63 39.77 -8.05
N ASP A 35 0.66 39.70 -8.35
CA ASP A 35 1.56 40.86 -8.48
C ASP A 35 1.08 41.89 -9.52
N ASP A 36 0.17 41.50 -10.40
CA ASP A 36 -0.38 42.37 -11.48
C ASP A 36 -1.72 43.04 -11.10
N GLY A 37 -2.17 42.95 -9.82
CA GLY A 37 -3.45 43.48 -9.37
C GLY A 37 -4.67 42.83 -9.99
N ALA A 38 -4.49 41.72 -10.67
CA ALA A 38 -5.57 40.95 -11.28
C ALA A 38 -6.40 40.22 -10.21
N ARG A 39 -7.67 39.92 -10.53
CA ARG A 39 -8.61 39.20 -9.66
C ARG A 39 -8.01 37.88 -9.18
N SER A 40 -8.38 37.49 -7.96
CA SER A 40 -8.06 36.16 -7.42
C SER A 40 -8.43 35.06 -8.44
N VAL A 41 -7.56 34.09 -8.58
CA VAL A 41 -7.81 32.91 -9.43
C VAL A 41 -8.53 31.88 -8.59
N ASP A 42 -9.63 31.36 -9.08
CA ASP A 42 -10.34 30.26 -8.43
C ASP A 42 -9.39 29.08 -8.22
N PRO A 43 -9.45 28.42 -7.04
CA PRO A 43 -8.64 27.23 -6.78
C PRO A 43 -8.99 26.12 -7.78
N PRO A 44 -8.06 25.24 -8.13
CA PRO A 44 -8.36 24.06 -8.90
C PRO A 44 -9.26 23.10 -8.10
N GLU A 45 -10.07 22.32 -8.81
CA GLU A 45 -10.80 21.22 -8.19
C GLU A 45 -9.82 20.18 -7.67
N LEU A 46 -9.95 19.80 -6.38
CA LEU A 46 -9.11 18.82 -5.71
C LEU A 46 -9.85 17.50 -5.53
N MET A 47 -9.24 16.41 -5.97
CA MET A 47 -9.64 15.05 -5.64
C MET A 47 -8.46 14.33 -5.00
N VAL A 48 -8.69 13.73 -3.83
CA VAL A 48 -7.71 12.86 -3.18
C VAL A 48 -8.25 11.44 -3.07
N VAL A 49 -7.37 10.47 -3.25
CA VAL A 49 -7.67 9.05 -3.05
C VAL A 49 -6.66 8.49 -2.06
N GLY A 50 -7.12 7.69 -1.13
CA GLY A 50 -6.24 7.08 -0.14
C GLY A 50 -6.98 6.15 0.81
N ASP A 51 -6.20 5.41 1.57
CA ASP A 51 -6.68 4.47 2.56
C ASP A 51 -5.92 4.66 3.88
N SER A 52 -6.60 5.24 4.88
CA SER A 52 -6.01 5.46 6.21
C SER A 52 -5.47 4.18 6.86
N ASP A 53 -6.04 3.03 6.53
CA ASP A 53 -5.59 1.72 7.06
C ASP A 53 -4.29 1.23 6.42
N GLN A 54 -3.85 1.85 5.31
CA GLN A 54 -2.60 1.54 4.60
C GLN A 54 -1.48 2.57 4.86
N SER A 55 -1.64 3.46 5.82
CA SER A 55 -0.61 4.44 6.20
C SER A 55 0.56 3.75 6.91
N ILE A 56 1.56 3.31 6.15
CA ILE A 56 2.74 2.57 6.62
C ILE A 56 4.06 3.34 6.50
N TYR A 57 4.03 4.59 5.99
CA TYR A 57 5.23 5.40 5.76
C TYR A 57 5.49 6.50 6.80
N ALA A 58 4.97 6.34 8.02
CA ALA A 58 5.23 7.30 9.11
C ALA A 58 6.74 7.52 9.36
N PHE A 59 7.57 6.47 9.21
CA PHE A 59 9.03 6.55 9.33
C PHE A 59 9.71 7.40 8.23
N ARG A 60 8.98 7.73 7.15
CA ARG A 60 9.39 8.65 6.09
C ARG A 60 8.77 10.04 6.22
N GLY A 61 8.12 10.32 7.35
CA GLY A 61 7.47 11.61 7.62
C GLY A 61 6.03 11.73 7.11
N ALA A 62 5.42 10.64 6.61
CA ALA A 62 3.99 10.63 6.31
C ALA A 62 3.17 10.82 7.60
N THR A 63 2.05 11.52 7.48
CA THR A 63 1.14 11.70 8.59
C THR A 63 -0.29 11.34 8.20
N ILE A 64 -0.82 10.34 8.89
CA ILE A 64 -2.21 9.88 8.71
C ILE A 64 -3.24 10.99 8.96
N ARG A 65 -2.86 12.04 9.73
CA ARG A 65 -3.73 13.17 10.01
C ARG A 65 -4.18 13.89 8.74
N ASN A 66 -3.35 13.93 7.72
CA ASN A 66 -3.69 14.57 6.45
C ASN A 66 -4.96 13.99 5.82
N ILE A 67 -5.17 12.68 5.89
CA ILE A 67 -6.37 12.04 5.35
C ILE A 67 -7.53 12.06 6.36
N ILE A 68 -7.24 11.93 7.66
CA ILE A 68 -8.28 11.92 8.71
C ILE A 68 -8.91 13.31 8.85
N ASP A 69 -8.11 14.37 8.80
CA ASP A 69 -8.57 15.74 8.99
C ASP A 69 -8.98 16.42 7.66
N PHE A 70 -8.97 15.71 6.53
CA PHE A 70 -9.21 16.27 5.20
C PHE A 70 -10.53 17.06 5.11
N GLU A 71 -11.61 16.54 5.65
CA GLU A 71 -12.91 17.24 5.64
C GLU A 71 -12.92 18.53 6.49
N LYS A 72 -12.04 18.63 7.48
CA LYS A 72 -11.87 19.88 8.26
C LYS A 72 -11.11 20.92 7.47
N ASP A 73 -10.12 20.47 6.70
CA ASP A 73 -9.26 21.34 5.90
C ASP A 73 -9.93 21.78 4.60
N PHE A 74 -10.87 20.96 4.11
CA PHE A 74 -11.67 21.18 2.90
C PHE A 74 -13.15 20.95 3.20
N PRO A 75 -13.86 21.92 3.87
CA PRO A 75 -15.24 21.72 4.36
C PRO A 75 -16.28 21.43 3.29
N GLY A 76 -15.98 21.74 2.01
CA GLY A 76 -16.83 21.43 0.88
C GLY A 76 -16.62 20.04 0.25
N ALA A 77 -15.65 19.26 0.77
CA ALA A 77 -15.31 17.98 0.20
C ALA A 77 -16.42 16.94 0.41
N ARG A 78 -16.63 16.11 -0.63
CA ARG A 78 -17.53 14.96 -0.56
C ARG A 78 -16.71 13.70 -0.41
N THR A 79 -16.90 12.96 0.67
CA THR A 79 -16.26 11.66 0.89
C THR A 79 -17.10 10.53 0.29
N ILE A 80 -16.45 9.67 -0.49
CA ILE A 80 -17.01 8.46 -1.09
C ILE A 80 -16.19 7.27 -0.62
N LEU A 81 -16.84 6.30 0.05
CA LEU A 81 -16.20 5.06 0.49
C LEU A 81 -16.25 4.01 -0.63
N LEU A 82 -15.10 3.42 -0.95
CA LEU A 82 -14.95 2.33 -1.89
C LEU A 82 -14.70 1.04 -1.11
N GLU A 83 -15.77 0.33 -0.72
CA GLU A 83 -15.67 -0.86 0.14
C GLU A 83 -15.64 -2.17 -0.64
N GLN A 84 -16.11 -2.18 -1.88
CA GLN A 84 -16.03 -3.37 -2.73
C GLN A 84 -14.59 -3.57 -3.21
N ASN A 85 -14.04 -4.75 -2.93
CA ASN A 85 -12.72 -5.17 -3.36
C ASN A 85 -12.82 -6.14 -4.52
N TYR A 86 -12.00 -5.92 -5.57
CA TYR A 86 -11.97 -6.73 -6.79
C TYR A 86 -10.68 -7.56 -6.92
N ARG A 87 -9.78 -7.48 -5.93
CA ARG A 87 -8.48 -8.14 -5.94
C ARG A 87 -8.48 -9.46 -5.19
N SER A 88 -9.10 -9.48 -4.02
CA SER A 88 -8.98 -10.55 -3.04
C SER A 88 -10.29 -11.28 -2.81
N THR A 89 -10.19 -12.56 -2.44
CA THR A 89 -11.33 -13.36 -1.97
C THR A 89 -11.77 -12.97 -0.56
N GLN A 90 -12.98 -13.35 -0.16
CA GLN A 90 -13.58 -12.93 1.10
C GLN A 90 -12.81 -13.42 2.33
N THR A 91 -12.21 -14.60 2.29
CA THR A 91 -11.37 -15.12 3.40
C THR A 91 -10.20 -14.18 3.71
N ILE A 92 -9.52 -13.66 2.68
CA ILE A 92 -8.43 -12.70 2.84
C ILE A 92 -8.96 -11.39 3.42
N LEU A 93 -10.07 -10.88 2.87
CA LEU A 93 -10.67 -9.62 3.34
C LEU A 93 -11.19 -9.74 4.78
N THR A 94 -11.75 -10.89 5.15
CA THR A 94 -12.22 -11.14 6.52
C THR A 94 -11.05 -11.11 7.51
N ALA A 95 -9.92 -11.71 7.17
CA ALA A 95 -8.71 -11.67 7.98
C ALA A 95 -8.17 -10.24 8.12
N ALA A 96 -8.10 -9.49 7.00
CA ALA A 96 -7.65 -8.10 6.98
C ALA A 96 -8.58 -7.20 7.80
N ASN A 97 -9.91 -7.30 7.61
CA ASN A 97 -10.89 -6.56 8.39
C ASN A 97 -10.78 -6.84 9.89
N ASN A 98 -10.56 -8.10 10.27
CA ASN A 98 -10.42 -8.48 11.69
C ASN A 98 -9.11 -7.94 12.29
N LEU A 99 -8.02 -7.97 11.53
CA LEU A 99 -6.75 -7.40 11.96
C LEU A 99 -6.87 -5.89 12.19
N ILE A 100 -7.43 -5.16 11.22
CA ILE A 100 -7.47 -3.70 11.28
C ILE A 100 -8.48 -3.16 12.31
N LYS A 101 -9.45 -3.93 12.73
CA LYS A 101 -10.43 -3.55 13.77
C LYS A 101 -9.80 -3.22 15.13
N VAL A 102 -8.58 -3.71 15.40
CA VAL A 102 -7.87 -3.39 16.66
C VAL A 102 -7.33 -1.95 16.68
N ASN A 103 -7.22 -1.31 15.52
CA ASN A 103 -6.83 0.08 15.44
C ASN A 103 -8.01 0.98 15.80
N LEU A 104 -7.80 1.83 16.80
CA LEU A 104 -8.77 2.85 17.22
C LEU A 104 -8.64 4.12 16.36
N ASN A 105 -9.68 4.94 16.35
CA ASN A 105 -9.70 6.25 15.67
C ASN A 105 -9.54 6.20 14.15
N ARG A 106 -10.13 5.20 13.50
CA ARG A 106 -10.18 5.06 12.04
C ARG A 106 -11.61 5.27 11.52
N PRO A 107 -11.78 5.76 10.28
CA PRO A 107 -13.09 5.72 9.62
C PRO A 107 -13.58 4.27 9.52
N ALA A 108 -14.85 4.07 9.88
CA ALA A 108 -15.44 2.73 9.80
C ALA A 108 -15.60 2.35 8.32
N LYS A 109 -14.93 1.28 7.90
CA LYS A 109 -15.12 0.63 6.60
C LYS A 109 -15.00 -0.85 6.75
N ASN A 110 -15.63 -1.61 5.87
CA ASN A 110 -15.60 -3.06 5.85
C ASN A 110 -15.47 -3.54 4.40
N LEU A 111 -14.28 -4.03 4.05
CA LEU A 111 -14.03 -4.53 2.71
C LEU A 111 -14.78 -5.83 2.47
N TRP A 112 -15.44 -5.91 1.33
CA TRP A 112 -16.17 -7.08 0.87
C TRP A 112 -15.92 -7.34 -0.62
N THR A 113 -16.22 -8.55 -1.09
CA THR A 113 -16.08 -8.95 -2.48
C THR A 113 -17.19 -9.90 -2.87
N ASP A 114 -17.47 -9.99 -4.16
CA ASP A 114 -18.35 -10.99 -4.77
C ASP A 114 -17.57 -12.16 -5.43
N GLN A 115 -16.24 -12.22 -5.22
CA GLN A 115 -15.38 -13.32 -5.73
C GLN A 115 -15.48 -14.62 -4.91
N GLY A 116 -16.36 -14.68 -3.88
CA GLY A 116 -16.50 -15.84 -3.01
C GLY A 116 -15.38 -15.96 -1.97
N ASP A 117 -15.41 -17.05 -1.20
CA ASP A 117 -14.52 -17.22 -0.05
C ASP A 117 -13.06 -17.49 -0.44
N GLY A 118 -12.83 -18.24 -1.53
CA GLY A 118 -11.50 -18.64 -1.94
C GLY A 118 -10.84 -19.65 -0.97
N ASP A 119 -9.51 -19.77 -1.08
CA ASP A 119 -8.72 -20.69 -0.28
C ASP A 119 -8.57 -20.20 1.17
N LYS A 120 -8.38 -21.15 2.10
CA LYS A 120 -8.07 -20.83 3.51
C LYS A 120 -6.64 -20.31 3.63
N ILE A 121 -6.45 -19.37 4.55
CA ILE A 121 -5.12 -18.89 4.94
C ILE A 121 -4.42 -20.01 5.72
N VAL A 122 -3.18 -20.30 5.34
CA VAL A 122 -2.33 -21.30 6.00
C VAL A 122 -1.29 -20.56 6.84
N GLY A 123 -1.23 -20.93 8.12
CA GLY A 123 -0.17 -20.47 9.03
C GLY A 123 0.88 -21.59 9.19
N TYR A 124 2.15 -21.20 9.20
CA TYR A 124 3.29 -22.07 9.48
C TYR A 124 4.26 -21.40 10.43
N VAL A 125 4.75 -22.14 11.40
CA VAL A 125 5.79 -21.67 12.34
C VAL A 125 7.00 -22.58 12.16
N ALA A 126 8.10 -21.99 11.71
CA ALA A 126 9.37 -22.68 11.49
C ALA A 126 10.29 -22.53 12.70
N ASP A 127 11.25 -23.46 12.87
CA ASP A 127 12.27 -23.38 13.90
C ASP A 127 13.40 -22.40 13.53
N THR A 128 13.69 -22.28 12.24
CA THR A 128 14.70 -21.37 11.69
C THR A 128 14.21 -20.66 10.42
N GLU A 129 14.92 -19.57 10.04
CA GLU A 129 14.64 -18.86 8.79
C GLU A 129 14.88 -19.72 7.53
N HIS A 130 15.77 -20.72 7.63
CA HIS A 130 16.01 -21.65 6.52
C HIS A 130 14.88 -22.68 6.41
N ASP A 131 14.32 -23.14 7.51
CA ASP A 131 13.15 -24.04 7.54
C ASP A 131 11.92 -23.33 6.99
N GLU A 132 11.74 -22.03 7.35
CA GLU A 132 10.70 -21.19 6.79
C GLU A 132 10.85 -21.10 5.26
N ALA A 133 12.04 -20.73 4.77
CA ALA A 133 12.31 -20.59 3.35
C ALA A 133 12.15 -21.93 2.59
N ALA A 134 12.57 -23.05 3.18
CA ALA A 134 12.43 -24.37 2.60
C ALA A 134 10.95 -24.80 2.52
N TRP A 135 10.15 -24.50 3.55
CA TRP A 135 8.73 -24.76 3.54
C TRP A 135 8.01 -23.93 2.45
N VAL A 136 8.35 -22.64 2.34
CA VAL A 136 7.78 -21.77 1.32
C VAL A 136 8.13 -22.26 -0.08
N ALA A 137 9.40 -22.60 -0.34
CA ALA A 137 9.84 -23.13 -1.62
C ALA A 137 9.05 -24.39 -2.02
N ARG A 138 9.00 -25.35 -1.12
CA ARG A 138 8.22 -26.60 -1.34
C ARG A 138 6.75 -26.32 -1.61
N ARG A 139 6.14 -25.38 -0.84
CA ARG A 139 4.73 -25.05 -1.04
C ARG A 139 4.46 -24.39 -2.38
N ILE A 140 5.39 -23.56 -2.86
CA ILE A 140 5.32 -22.96 -4.21
C ILE A 140 5.39 -24.06 -5.27
N ASP A 141 6.35 -24.99 -5.19
CA ASP A 141 6.49 -26.08 -6.14
C ASP A 141 5.24 -26.97 -6.18
N GLU A 142 4.71 -27.36 -5.01
CA GLU A 142 3.46 -28.13 -4.91
C GLU A 142 2.30 -27.45 -5.67
N LEU A 143 2.11 -26.14 -5.45
CA LEU A 143 1.03 -25.39 -6.10
C LEU A 143 1.22 -25.27 -7.61
N VAL A 144 2.46 -25.17 -8.07
CA VAL A 144 2.78 -25.13 -9.51
C VAL A 144 2.59 -26.51 -10.14
N ASP A 145 3.05 -27.58 -9.49
CA ASP A 145 2.90 -28.97 -9.96
C ASP A 145 1.43 -29.39 -10.01
N GLU A 146 0.61 -28.91 -9.06
CA GLU A 146 -0.85 -29.10 -9.07
C GLU A 146 -1.55 -28.26 -10.17
N GLY A 147 -0.83 -27.41 -10.89
CA GLY A 147 -1.40 -26.53 -11.93
C GLY A 147 -2.28 -25.39 -11.39
N ARG A 148 -2.18 -25.10 -10.09
CA ARG A 148 -3.00 -24.07 -9.43
C ARG A 148 -2.44 -22.65 -9.60
N THR A 149 -1.15 -22.53 -9.87
CA THR A 149 -0.46 -21.26 -10.09
C THR A 149 0.76 -21.46 -10.99
N SER A 150 1.43 -20.35 -11.32
CA SER A 150 2.76 -20.37 -11.93
C SER A 150 3.73 -19.55 -11.08
N TYR A 151 5.03 -19.78 -11.19
CA TYR A 151 6.04 -19.05 -10.41
C TYR A 151 5.90 -17.52 -10.49
N GLY A 152 5.56 -17.00 -11.68
CA GLY A 152 5.36 -15.57 -11.91
C GLY A 152 4.14 -14.96 -11.22
N GLN A 153 3.24 -15.79 -10.70
CA GLN A 153 2.03 -15.37 -9.98
C GLN A 153 2.17 -15.43 -8.46
N VAL A 154 3.33 -15.85 -7.96
CA VAL A 154 3.62 -15.94 -6.53
C VAL A 154 4.48 -14.77 -6.09
N ALA A 155 4.14 -14.16 -4.96
CA ALA A 155 4.95 -13.12 -4.33
C ALA A 155 5.26 -13.50 -2.88
N VAL A 156 6.52 -13.36 -2.48
CA VAL A 156 6.97 -13.55 -1.10
C VAL A 156 7.30 -12.18 -0.52
N PHE A 157 6.61 -11.80 0.57
CA PHE A 157 6.82 -10.54 1.25
C PHE A 157 7.59 -10.76 2.54
N TYR A 158 8.50 -9.85 2.84
CA TYR A 158 9.27 -9.84 4.08
C TYR A 158 9.43 -8.39 4.60
N ARG A 159 9.72 -8.25 5.88
CA ARG A 159 9.77 -6.93 6.54
C ARG A 159 11.06 -6.17 6.23
N THR A 160 12.20 -6.84 6.16
CA THR A 160 13.51 -6.23 5.93
C THR A 160 14.27 -6.95 4.82
N ASN A 161 15.09 -6.21 4.08
CA ASN A 161 15.88 -6.80 2.99
C ASN A 161 16.86 -7.90 3.46
N ALA A 162 17.24 -7.90 4.73
CA ALA A 162 18.11 -8.95 5.28
C ALA A 162 17.44 -10.34 5.26
N GLN A 163 16.11 -10.38 5.37
CA GLN A 163 15.36 -11.64 5.34
C GLN A 163 15.36 -12.32 3.96
N SER A 164 15.61 -11.56 2.87
CA SER A 164 15.67 -12.17 1.54
C SER A 164 16.74 -13.24 1.41
N ARG A 165 17.83 -13.14 2.18
CA ARG A 165 18.97 -14.04 2.08
C ARG A 165 18.60 -15.52 2.24
N ALA A 166 17.84 -15.86 3.27
CA ALA A 166 17.42 -17.23 3.51
C ALA A 166 16.57 -17.79 2.35
N PHE A 167 15.67 -16.96 1.80
CA PHE A 167 14.88 -17.33 0.63
C PHE A 167 15.73 -17.49 -0.63
N GLU A 168 16.64 -16.53 -0.90
CA GLU A 168 17.55 -16.60 -2.05
C GLU A 168 18.43 -17.85 -2.00
N ASP A 169 19.02 -18.17 -0.83
CA ASP A 169 19.83 -19.38 -0.62
C ASP A 169 19.06 -20.66 -0.94
N VAL A 170 17.84 -20.76 -0.45
CA VAL A 170 16.98 -21.95 -0.67
C VAL A 170 16.55 -22.02 -2.14
N PHE A 171 16.07 -20.90 -2.72
CA PHE A 171 15.57 -20.88 -4.10
C PHE A 171 16.67 -21.21 -5.12
N ILE A 172 17.91 -20.72 -4.89
CA ILE A 172 19.07 -21.11 -5.71
C ILE A 172 19.32 -22.61 -5.62
N ARG A 173 19.36 -23.18 -4.40
CA ARG A 173 19.64 -24.61 -4.20
C ARG A 173 18.57 -25.54 -4.79
N THR A 174 17.30 -25.11 -4.72
CA THR A 174 16.17 -25.89 -5.27
C THR A 174 15.91 -25.61 -6.74
N GLY A 175 16.61 -24.63 -7.35
CA GLY A 175 16.39 -24.24 -8.74
C GLY A 175 15.09 -23.48 -8.99
N LEU A 176 14.45 -22.97 -7.93
CA LEU A 176 13.21 -22.21 -8.03
C LEU A 176 13.49 -20.83 -8.64
N PRO A 177 12.84 -20.47 -9.77
CA PRO A 177 13.06 -19.18 -10.40
C PRO A 177 12.50 -18.04 -9.54
N TYR A 178 13.30 -17.00 -9.28
CA TYR A 178 12.87 -15.86 -8.48
C TYR A 178 13.45 -14.53 -8.98
N ARG A 179 12.81 -13.44 -8.55
CA ARG A 179 13.28 -12.07 -8.78
C ARG A 179 13.10 -11.26 -7.51
N VAL A 180 14.14 -10.57 -7.04
CA VAL A 180 14.06 -9.59 -5.97
C VAL A 180 13.58 -8.26 -6.53
N VAL A 181 12.53 -7.69 -5.93
CA VAL A 181 11.94 -6.41 -6.33
C VAL A 181 12.27 -5.35 -5.28
N GLY A 182 12.72 -4.19 -5.72
CA GLY A 182 13.03 -3.06 -4.82
C GLY A 182 14.35 -3.15 -4.08
N GLY A 183 15.21 -4.09 -4.44
CA GLY A 183 16.56 -4.27 -3.88
C GLY A 183 17.52 -4.89 -4.89
N VAL A 184 18.80 -4.88 -4.53
CA VAL A 184 19.85 -5.66 -5.23
C VAL A 184 19.83 -7.06 -4.62
N ARG A 185 19.89 -8.11 -5.45
CA ARG A 185 20.04 -9.50 -4.96
C ARG A 185 21.17 -9.55 -3.95
N PHE A 186 21.01 -10.33 -2.89
CA PHE A 186 22.01 -10.38 -1.82
C PHE A 186 23.43 -10.66 -2.36
N TYR A 187 23.55 -11.63 -3.26
CA TYR A 187 24.83 -12.02 -3.86
C TYR A 187 25.35 -11.09 -4.97
N GLU A 188 24.59 -10.10 -5.39
CA GLU A 188 25.00 -9.07 -6.35
C GLU A 188 25.50 -7.79 -5.66
N ARG A 189 25.48 -7.75 -4.31
CA ARG A 189 26.01 -6.61 -3.54
C ARG A 189 27.54 -6.60 -3.61
N LYS A 190 28.12 -5.41 -3.84
CA LYS A 190 29.57 -5.24 -3.93
C LYS A 190 30.35 -5.60 -2.66
N GLU A 191 29.64 -5.80 -1.54
CA GLU A 191 30.22 -6.08 -0.22
C GLU A 191 30.25 -7.61 0.10
N VAL A 192 29.84 -8.46 -0.84
CA VAL A 192 29.82 -9.94 -0.70
C VAL A 192 30.77 -10.58 -1.67
#